data_562942704dd20937002c9d3d8c58bb2c
#
_entry.id   562942704dd20937002c9d3d8c58bb2c
#
_cell.length_a   1.000
_cell.length_b   1.000
_cell.length_c   1.000
_cell.angle_alpha   90.00
_cell.angle_beta   90.00
_cell.angle_gamma   90.00
#
_symmetry.space_group_name_H-M   'P 1'
#
loop_
_entity.id
_entity.type
_entity.pdbx_description
1 polymer ?
#
loop_
_entity_poly.entity_id
_entity_poly.type
_entity_poly.pdbx_seq_one_letter_code
_entity_poly.pdbx_strand_id
1 'polypeptide(L)'
;MQVFKVSLKILKKNLPSLLIYLIVFLVLSVVFSSVAKEQESEYSDFETVKTSVAFFQDESTPLVEAFKDELAKSAIFVETKDDYDAIMDALYFRSVSYVIRIPEGFTEKIMNGEDVQLEKRTVAGSISNTYTDLAINNYFNTARLYISQEPNLTEEELASKVSLSLEQKTDITVEKSSISNDSFGYGKFFFNYLAYSLVSILITGTSIVMIVWKNQELYRRTEVSPLKRGTINMGKLLALALFTVMTWFILVAAYFFLSGKFAFDIQLGLYIANSLVFAFMALWLSFLIGTLLKSRNAISAASNVLSLGPSFISGVFVPQELLGQNVLSIAKFTPTYWYVTANNMIDAMKETNSETIMQIFSNTAVVFGFGVFFLIISFVLGRRRQFT
;
A
#
# COMPACT_ATOMS: atom_id res chain seq x y z
N MET A 1 11.13 42.74 6.52
CA MET A 1 10.17 42.36 5.47
C MET A 1 10.76 42.15 4.07
N GLN A 2 11.81 42.84 3.66
CA GLN A 2 12.41 42.71 2.32
C GLN A 2 12.96 41.29 2.05
N VAL A 3 13.74 40.71 2.99
CA VAL A 3 14.31 39.35 2.88
C VAL A 3 13.23 38.29 2.67
N PHE A 4 12.14 38.36 3.41
CA PHE A 4 10.98 37.53 3.27
C PHE A 4 10.38 37.59 1.85
N LYS A 5 10.12 38.81 1.35
CA LYS A 5 9.57 39.02 -0.02
C LYS A 5 10.52 38.49 -1.10
N VAL A 6 11.83 38.71 -0.95
CA VAL A 6 12.83 38.20 -1.89
C VAL A 6 12.86 36.67 -1.89
N SER A 7 12.83 36.04 -0.72
CA SER A 7 12.79 34.58 -0.62
C SER A 7 11.55 33.97 -1.30
N LEU A 8 10.38 34.58 -1.12
CA LEU A 8 9.15 34.16 -1.82
C LEU A 8 9.25 34.41 -3.35
N LYS A 9 9.88 35.48 -3.79
CA LYS A 9 10.10 35.74 -5.22
C LYS A 9 11.03 34.69 -5.86
N ILE A 10 12.04 34.24 -5.12
CA ILE A 10 12.93 33.17 -5.54
C ILE A 10 12.13 31.85 -5.73
N LEU A 11 11.29 31.49 -4.75
CA LEU A 11 10.41 30.32 -4.85
C LEU A 11 9.46 30.41 -6.04
N LYS A 12 8.80 31.57 -6.22
CA LYS A 12 7.90 31.80 -7.36
C LYS A 12 8.61 31.65 -8.71
N LYS A 13 9.85 32.14 -8.84
CA LYS A 13 10.63 32.00 -10.10
C LYS A 13 11.01 30.55 -10.40
N ASN A 14 11.14 29.70 -9.39
CA ASN A 14 11.47 28.28 -9.54
C ASN A 14 10.24 27.36 -9.41
N LEU A 15 9.04 27.93 -9.45
CA LEU A 15 7.78 27.18 -9.36
C LEU A 15 7.67 26.03 -10.35
N PRO A 16 8.10 26.15 -11.65
CA PRO A 16 8.02 25.04 -12.59
C PRO A 16 8.78 23.80 -12.11
N SER A 17 9.96 23.95 -11.51
CA SER A 17 10.73 22.81 -10.98
C SER A 17 10.07 22.16 -9.77
N LEU A 18 9.32 22.93 -8.97
CA LEU A 18 8.58 22.42 -7.82
C LEU A 18 7.28 21.74 -8.23
N LEU A 19 6.63 22.26 -9.28
CA LEU A 19 5.39 21.69 -9.83
C LEU A 19 5.59 20.30 -10.42
N ILE A 20 6.78 19.95 -10.91
CA ILE A 20 7.07 18.60 -11.41
C ILE A 20 6.79 17.56 -10.33
N TYR A 21 7.30 17.76 -9.11
CA TYR A 21 7.07 16.85 -7.99
C TYR A 21 5.60 16.81 -7.56
N LEU A 22 4.92 17.95 -7.61
CA LEU A 22 3.48 18.03 -7.33
C LEU A 22 2.67 17.26 -8.37
N ILE A 23 2.97 17.43 -9.66
CA ILE A 23 2.28 16.73 -10.75
C ILE A 23 2.49 15.22 -10.65
N VAL A 24 3.74 14.78 -10.42
CA VAL A 24 4.05 13.35 -10.21
C VAL A 24 3.24 12.80 -9.04
N PHE A 25 3.15 13.54 -7.93
CA PHE A 25 2.33 13.14 -6.79
C PHE A 25 0.85 12.99 -7.17
N LEU A 26 0.28 13.98 -7.86
CA LEU A 26 -1.13 13.95 -8.24
C LEU A 26 -1.43 12.81 -9.20
N VAL A 27 -0.59 12.60 -10.22
CA VAL A 27 -0.75 11.51 -11.19
C VAL A 27 -0.73 10.16 -10.47
N LEU A 28 0.25 9.93 -9.61
CA LEU A 28 0.35 8.67 -8.86
C LEU A 28 -0.80 8.50 -7.88
N SER A 29 -1.25 9.56 -7.23
CA SER A 29 -2.44 9.51 -6.36
C SER A 29 -3.70 9.14 -7.11
N VAL A 30 -3.88 9.60 -8.35
CA VAL A 30 -5.00 9.19 -9.23
C VAL A 30 -4.88 7.73 -9.64
N VAL A 31 -3.68 7.29 -10.04
CA VAL A 31 -3.44 5.87 -10.41
C VAL A 31 -3.75 4.95 -9.23
N PHE A 32 -3.26 5.26 -8.04
CA PHE A 32 -3.56 4.46 -6.84
C PHE A 32 -5.05 4.52 -6.46
N SER A 33 -5.71 5.66 -6.66
CA SER A 33 -7.16 5.76 -6.44
C SER A 33 -7.96 4.87 -7.38
N SER A 34 -7.56 4.76 -8.66
CA SER A 34 -8.24 3.89 -9.62
C SER A 34 -8.01 2.41 -9.30
N VAL A 35 -6.77 2.01 -8.97
CA VAL A 35 -6.47 0.63 -8.58
C VAL A 35 -7.22 0.23 -7.30
N ALA A 36 -7.30 1.12 -6.30
CA ALA A 36 -8.06 0.85 -5.09
C ALA A 36 -9.56 0.65 -5.36
N LYS A 37 -10.14 1.41 -6.31
CA LYS A 37 -11.54 1.26 -6.72
C LYS A 37 -11.79 -0.04 -7.51
N GLU A 38 -10.86 -0.45 -8.36
CA GLU A 38 -10.96 -1.72 -9.08
C GLU A 38 -10.92 -2.92 -8.11
N GLN A 39 -10.03 -2.91 -7.13
CA GLN A 39 -10.03 -3.95 -6.08
C GLN A 39 -11.33 -3.97 -5.27
N GLU A 40 -11.93 -2.81 -5.00
CA GLU A 40 -13.20 -2.73 -4.27
C GLU A 40 -14.37 -3.31 -5.09
N SER A 41 -14.38 -3.14 -6.41
CA SER A 41 -15.38 -3.74 -7.30
C SER A 41 -15.21 -5.26 -7.43
N GLU A 42 -13.99 -5.78 -7.42
CA GLU A 42 -13.71 -7.23 -7.40
C GLU A 42 -14.16 -7.88 -6.08
N TYR A 43 -14.11 -7.17 -4.93
CA TYR A 43 -14.60 -7.68 -3.65
C TYR A 43 -16.12 -7.53 -3.46
N SER A 44 -16.79 -6.67 -4.24
CA SER A 44 -18.24 -6.46 -4.11
C SER A 44 -19.08 -7.43 -4.96
N ASP A 45 -18.55 -7.88 -6.08
CA ASP A 45 -19.11 -8.94 -6.91
C ASP A 45 -18.15 -10.15 -6.85
N PHE A 46 -18.35 -11.01 -5.86
CA PHE A 46 -17.75 -12.34 -5.84
C PHE A 46 -18.39 -13.18 -6.96
N GLU A 47 -18.19 -12.81 -8.20
CA GLU A 47 -18.25 -13.78 -9.29
C GLU A 47 -17.00 -14.63 -9.16
N THR A 48 -17.21 -15.87 -8.72
CA THR A 48 -16.16 -16.89 -8.72
C THR A 48 -15.59 -16.97 -10.12
N VAL A 49 -14.39 -16.42 -10.32
CA VAL A 49 -13.66 -16.59 -11.59
C VAL A 49 -13.49 -18.08 -11.77
N LYS A 50 -14.27 -18.66 -12.70
CA LYS A 50 -14.24 -20.08 -12.96
C LYS A 50 -12.83 -20.49 -13.40
N THR A 51 -12.28 -21.48 -12.73
CA THR A 51 -10.94 -22.01 -13.03
C THR A 51 -11.00 -22.87 -14.29
N SER A 52 -10.06 -22.68 -15.22
CA SER A 52 -9.88 -23.57 -16.37
C SER A 52 -9.29 -24.90 -15.92
N VAL A 53 -10.07 -25.98 -15.98
CA VAL A 53 -9.70 -27.31 -15.46
C VAL A 53 -9.64 -28.31 -16.60
N ALA A 54 -8.53 -29.04 -16.72
CA ALA A 54 -8.47 -30.27 -17.48
C ALA A 54 -8.83 -31.45 -16.57
N PHE A 55 -9.89 -32.14 -16.88
CA PHE A 55 -10.43 -33.21 -16.07
C PHE A 55 -10.25 -34.58 -16.79
N PHE A 56 -9.46 -35.47 -16.20
CA PHE A 56 -9.22 -36.81 -16.67
C PHE A 56 -9.85 -37.81 -15.71
N GLN A 57 -10.61 -38.76 -16.22
CA GLN A 57 -11.24 -39.80 -15.42
C GLN A 57 -10.95 -41.16 -16.05
N ASP A 58 -10.37 -42.08 -15.26
CA ASP A 58 -10.09 -43.44 -15.68
C ASP A 58 -11.26 -44.38 -15.28
N GLU A 59 -12.21 -43.88 -14.46
CA GLU A 59 -13.48 -44.57 -14.12
C GLU A 59 -14.68 -43.59 -14.25
N SER A 60 -15.85 -44.13 -14.57
CA SER A 60 -17.10 -43.37 -14.66
C SER A 60 -18.13 -44.02 -13.74
N THR A 61 -18.26 -43.47 -12.54
CA THR A 61 -19.18 -43.91 -11.49
C THR A 61 -20.16 -42.80 -11.15
N PRO A 62 -21.34 -43.10 -10.56
CA PRO A 62 -22.28 -42.04 -10.13
C PRO A 62 -21.68 -41.01 -9.24
N LEU A 63 -20.73 -41.37 -8.35
CA LEU A 63 -20.04 -40.46 -7.46
C LEU A 63 -19.11 -39.50 -8.22
N VAL A 64 -18.37 -40.01 -9.22
CA VAL A 64 -17.44 -39.21 -10.05
C VAL A 64 -18.19 -38.27 -10.98
N GLU A 65 -19.30 -38.69 -11.57
CA GLU A 65 -20.13 -37.80 -12.42
C GLU A 65 -20.77 -36.69 -11.58
N ALA A 66 -21.31 -36.99 -10.41
CA ALA A 66 -21.84 -35.97 -9.49
C ALA A 66 -20.74 -34.99 -9.01
N PHE A 67 -19.52 -35.46 -8.79
CA PHE A 67 -18.37 -34.61 -8.49
C PHE A 67 -18.04 -33.67 -9.64
N LYS A 68 -18.03 -34.14 -10.87
CA LYS A 68 -17.80 -33.37 -12.06
C LYS A 68 -18.84 -32.27 -12.25
N ASP A 69 -20.12 -32.60 -12.03
CA ASP A 69 -21.24 -31.66 -12.10
C ASP A 69 -21.13 -30.59 -11.02
N GLU A 70 -20.72 -30.92 -9.80
CA GLU A 70 -20.49 -29.96 -8.74
C GLU A 70 -19.31 -29.03 -9.07
N LEU A 71 -18.21 -29.59 -9.57
CA LEU A 71 -17.05 -28.84 -9.98
C LEU A 71 -17.34 -27.88 -11.15
N ALA A 72 -18.25 -28.24 -12.08
CA ALA A 72 -18.68 -27.38 -13.19
C ALA A 72 -19.33 -26.06 -12.74
N LYS A 73 -19.84 -26.01 -11.51
CA LYS A 73 -20.37 -24.76 -10.93
C LYS A 73 -19.27 -23.72 -10.75
N SER A 74 -18.03 -24.14 -10.42
CA SER A 74 -16.88 -23.29 -10.12
C SER A 74 -15.72 -23.39 -11.12
N ALA A 75 -15.81 -24.29 -12.12
CA ALA A 75 -14.77 -24.54 -13.12
C ALA A 75 -15.31 -24.51 -14.55
N ILE A 76 -14.42 -24.25 -15.51
CA ILE A 76 -14.65 -24.42 -16.95
C ILE A 76 -13.78 -25.59 -17.40
N PHE A 77 -14.39 -26.66 -17.90
CA PHE A 77 -13.63 -27.79 -18.42
C PHE A 77 -13.04 -27.45 -19.79
N VAL A 78 -11.74 -27.67 -19.92
CA VAL A 78 -10.98 -27.48 -21.16
C VAL A 78 -10.52 -28.85 -21.66
N GLU A 79 -10.93 -29.22 -22.87
CA GLU A 79 -10.47 -30.45 -23.50
C GLU A 79 -8.96 -30.35 -23.79
N THR A 80 -8.22 -31.28 -23.22
CA THR A 80 -6.77 -31.38 -23.38
C THR A 80 -6.44 -32.81 -23.69
N LYS A 81 -5.49 -33.09 -24.57
CA LYS A 81 -5.05 -34.46 -24.86
C LYS A 81 -4.39 -35.02 -23.60
N ASP A 82 -4.72 -36.30 -23.32
CA ASP A 82 -4.12 -37.05 -22.22
C ASP A 82 -2.70 -37.48 -22.58
N ASP A 83 -1.81 -36.52 -22.67
CA ASP A 83 -0.38 -36.67 -22.94
C ASP A 83 0.39 -35.73 -22.05
N TYR A 84 1.52 -36.19 -21.53
CA TYR A 84 2.32 -35.40 -20.56
C TYR A 84 2.75 -34.03 -21.11
N ASP A 85 3.24 -34.01 -22.36
CA ASP A 85 3.74 -32.79 -22.99
C ASP A 85 2.58 -31.83 -23.28
N ALA A 86 1.44 -32.32 -23.74
CA ALA A 86 0.24 -31.49 -23.98
C ALA A 86 -0.32 -30.90 -22.69
N ILE A 87 -0.30 -31.62 -21.58
CA ILE A 87 -0.72 -31.14 -20.26
C ILE A 87 0.26 -30.07 -19.76
N MET A 88 1.57 -30.29 -19.90
CA MET A 88 2.58 -29.32 -19.48
C MET A 88 2.53 -28.04 -20.30
N ASP A 89 2.31 -28.14 -21.60
CA ASP A 89 2.12 -26.98 -22.49
C ASP A 89 0.86 -26.21 -22.10
N ALA A 90 -0.25 -26.90 -21.85
CA ALA A 90 -1.50 -26.27 -21.43
C ALA A 90 -1.36 -25.49 -20.11
N LEU A 91 -0.62 -26.03 -19.15
CA LEU A 91 -0.30 -25.33 -17.88
C LEU A 91 0.67 -24.17 -18.09
N TYR A 92 1.69 -24.35 -18.93
CA TYR A 92 2.69 -23.31 -19.21
C TYR A 92 2.08 -22.08 -19.91
N PHE A 93 1.27 -22.32 -20.94
CA PHE A 93 0.57 -21.26 -21.66
C PHE A 93 -0.69 -20.75 -20.93
N ARG A 94 -0.98 -21.29 -19.73
CA ARG A 94 -2.16 -20.93 -18.91
C ARG A 94 -3.51 -21.11 -19.61
N SER A 95 -3.60 -21.94 -20.62
CA SER A 95 -4.89 -22.34 -21.21
C SER A 95 -5.67 -23.24 -20.23
N VAL A 96 -4.95 -23.97 -19.38
CA VAL A 96 -5.45 -24.72 -18.23
C VAL A 96 -4.69 -24.26 -17.00
N SER A 97 -5.40 -24.01 -15.91
CA SER A 97 -4.78 -23.60 -14.62
C SER A 97 -4.74 -24.73 -13.60
N TYR A 98 -5.56 -25.77 -13.81
CA TYR A 98 -5.73 -26.87 -12.89
C TYR A 98 -5.96 -28.17 -13.67
N VAL A 99 -5.26 -29.23 -13.30
CA VAL A 99 -5.41 -30.56 -13.87
C VAL A 99 -5.78 -31.54 -12.77
N ILE A 100 -6.83 -32.31 -13.00
CA ILE A 100 -7.33 -33.34 -12.09
C ILE A 100 -7.36 -34.67 -12.83
N ARG A 101 -6.87 -35.73 -12.20
CA ARG A 101 -7.02 -37.10 -12.67
C ARG A 101 -7.63 -37.94 -11.58
N ILE A 102 -8.69 -38.65 -11.91
CA ILE A 102 -9.33 -39.66 -11.07
C ILE A 102 -8.84 -41.02 -11.52
N PRO A 103 -8.06 -41.75 -10.70
CA PRO A 103 -7.55 -43.06 -11.05
C PRO A 103 -8.61 -44.16 -10.97
N GLU A 104 -8.37 -45.30 -11.59
CA GLU A 104 -9.20 -46.47 -11.48
C GLU A 104 -9.30 -46.97 -10.03
N GLY A 105 -10.50 -47.44 -9.60
CA GLY A 105 -10.76 -47.90 -8.24
C GLY A 105 -10.85 -46.77 -7.18
N PHE A 106 -10.95 -45.51 -7.61
CA PHE A 106 -11.08 -44.39 -6.71
C PHE A 106 -12.36 -44.40 -5.87
N THR A 107 -13.50 -44.73 -6.50
CA THR A 107 -14.78 -44.77 -5.84
C THR A 107 -14.85 -45.91 -4.83
N GLU A 108 -14.34 -47.10 -5.16
CA GLU A 108 -14.30 -48.26 -4.24
C GLU A 108 -13.52 -47.92 -2.96
N LYS A 109 -12.36 -47.30 -3.10
CA LYS A 109 -11.54 -46.85 -1.94
C LYS A 109 -12.26 -45.86 -1.07
N ILE A 110 -12.94 -44.87 -1.69
CA ILE A 110 -13.74 -43.89 -0.92
C ILE A 110 -14.87 -44.61 -0.17
N MET A 111 -15.60 -45.49 -0.82
CA MET A 111 -16.69 -46.22 -0.20
C MET A 111 -16.22 -47.11 0.97
N ASN A 112 -15.01 -47.62 0.89
CA ASN A 112 -14.37 -48.38 1.98
C ASN A 112 -13.81 -47.50 3.10
N GLY A 113 -13.91 -46.16 2.98
CA GLY A 113 -13.40 -45.23 3.98
C GLY A 113 -11.88 -45.08 3.97
N GLU A 114 -11.21 -45.51 2.90
CA GLU A 114 -9.78 -45.37 2.74
C GLU A 114 -9.38 -43.91 2.41
N ASP A 115 -8.16 -43.53 2.78
CA ASP A 115 -7.64 -42.20 2.43
C ASP A 115 -7.11 -42.22 0.99
N VAL A 116 -7.85 -41.56 0.09
CA VAL A 116 -7.51 -41.49 -1.33
C VAL A 116 -7.01 -40.09 -1.66
N GLN A 117 -5.88 -40.02 -2.35
CA GLN A 117 -5.35 -38.76 -2.87
C GLN A 117 -5.67 -38.64 -4.36
N LEU A 118 -6.25 -37.50 -4.74
CA LEU A 118 -6.41 -37.11 -6.14
C LEU A 118 -5.07 -36.66 -6.73
N GLU A 119 -4.77 -37.15 -7.93
CA GLU A 119 -3.63 -36.57 -8.67
C GLU A 119 -4.01 -35.20 -9.19
N LYS A 120 -3.25 -34.20 -8.77
CA LYS A 120 -3.46 -32.84 -9.23
C LYS A 120 -2.17 -32.16 -9.67
N ARG A 121 -2.27 -31.29 -10.69
CA ARG A 121 -1.21 -30.38 -11.10
C ARG A 121 -1.80 -29.01 -11.27
N THR A 122 -1.11 -28.00 -10.75
CA THR A 122 -1.63 -26.63 -10.72
C THR A 122 -0.54 -25.61 -11.06
N VAL A 123 -0.96 -24.48 -11.61
CA VAL A 123 -0.08 -23.31 -11.77
C VAL A 123 0.07 -22.64 -10.42
N ALA A 124 1.32 -22.43 -9.98
CA ALA A 124 1.60 -21.80 -8.70
C ALA A 124 1.09 -20.33 -8.63
N GLY A 125 0.54 -19.93 -7.49
CA GLY A 125 0.15 -18.54 -7.20
C GLY A 125 -1.21 -18.10 -7.77
N SER A 126 -2.06 -19.01 -8.25
CA SER A 126 -3.42 -18.69 -8.69
C SER A 126 -4.41 -18.77 -7.53
N ILE A 127 -5.13 -17.69 -7.24
CA ILE A 127 -6.19 -17.65 -6.22
C ILE A 127 -7.36 -18.54 -6.63
N SER A 128 -7.72 -18.59 -7.93
CA SER A 128 -8.80 -19.43 -8.45
C SER A 128 -8.54 -20.93 -8.19
N ASN A 129 -7.28 -21.37 -8.21
CA ASN A 129 -6.92 -22.75 -7.88
C ASN A 129 -7.22 -23.11 -6.42
N THR A 130 -7.13 -22.16 -5.50
CA THR A 130 -7.49 -22.34 -4.09
C THR A 130 -8.99 -22.59 -3.92
N TYR A 131 -9.84 -21.91 -4.68
CA TYR A 131 -11.28 -22.16 -4.67
C TYR A 131 -11.62 -23.52 -5.25
N THR A 132 -10.92 -23.95 -6.30
CA THR A 132 -11.05 -25.31 -6.85
C THR A 132 -10.64 -26.36 -5.81
N ASP A 133 -9.53 -26.16 -5.10
CA ASP A 133 -9.11 -27.05 -3.99
C ASP A 133 -10.18 -27.11 -2.88
N LEU A 134 -10.79 -25.96 -2.53
CA LEU A 134 -11.87 -25.94 -1.54
C LEU A 134 -13.11 -26.70 -2.00
N ALA A 135 -13.51 -26.55 -3.26
CA ALA A 135 -14.66 -27.27 -3.82
C ALA A 135 -14.42 -28.78 -3.81
N ILE A 136 -13.23 -29.22 -4.22
CA ILE A 136 -12.81 -30.62 -4.19
C ILE A 136 -12.85 -31.17 -2.76
N ASN A 137 -12.22 -30.45 -1.82
CA ASN A 137 -12.17 -30.90 -0.43
C ASN A 137 -13.56 -30.93 0.21
N ASN A 138 -14.43 -29.95 -0.07
CA ASN A 138 -15.79 -29.93 0.45
C ASN A 138 -16.58 -31.14 -0.05
N TYR A 139 -16.50 -31.47 -1.35
CA TYR A 139 -17.21 -32.60 -1.91
C TYR A 139 -16.78 -33.91 -1.23
N PHE A 140 -15.49 -34.20 -1.20
CA PHE A 140 -15.00 -35.47 -0.66
C PHE A 140 -15.08 -35.57 0.86
N ASN A 141 -14.92 -34.47 1.58
CA ASN A 141 -15.12 -34.44 3.04
C ASN A 141 -16.60 -34.70 3.38
N THR A 142 -17.53 -34.12 2.61
CA THR A 142 -18.97 -34.39 2.78
C THR A 142 -19.30 -35.86 2.46
N ALA A 143 -18.73 -36.40 1.40
CA ALA A 143 -18.90 -37.83 1.06
C ALA A 143 -18.38 -38.73 2.19
N ARG A 144 -17.17 -38.47 2.71
CA ARG A 144 -16.60 -39.25 3.84
C ARG A 144 -17.45 -39.15 5.10
N LEU A 145 -18.03 -37.97 5.37
CA LEU A 145 -18.93 -37.79 6.50
C LEU A 145 -20.15 -38.69 6.41
N TYR A 146 -20.80 -38.75 5.25
CA TYR A 146 -21.95 -39.62 5.03
C TYR A 146 -21.60 -41.11 5.15
N ILE A 147 -20.49 -41.56 4.56
CA ILE A 147 -20.00 -42.92 4.66
C ILE A 147 -19.73 -43.31 6.12
N SER A 148 -19.16 -42.38 6.91
CA SER A 148 -18.87 -42.65 8.33
C SER A 148 -20.14 -42.77 9.19
N GLN A 149 -21.24 -42.11 8.80
CA GLN A 149 -22.52 -42.17 9.52
C GLN A 149 -23.41 -43.32 9.04
N GLU A 150 -23.39 -43.63 7.76
CA GLU A 150 -24.23 -44.62 7.12
C GLU A 150 -23.36 -45.57 6.22
N PRO A 151 -22.71 -46.60 6.76
CA PRO A 151 -21.77 -47.42 6.01
C PRO A 151 -22.38 -48.28 4.89
N ASN A 152 -23.70 -48.41 4.83
CA ASN A 152 -24.43 -49.26 3.86
C ASN A 152 -25.03 -48.43 2.71
N LEU A 153 -24.61 -47.19 2.50
CA LEU A 153 -25.10 -46.38 1.38
C LEU A 153 -24.64 -46.96 0.03
N THR A 154 -25.52 -46.92 -0.95
CA THR A 154 -25.12 -47.13 -2.34
C THR A 154 -24.43 -45.92 -2.91
N GLU A 155 -23.63 -46.07 -3.98
CA GLU A 155 -22.93 -44.95 -4.65
C GLU A 155 -23.90 -43.88 -5.12
N GLU A 156 -25.07 -44.25 -5.67
CA GLU A 156 -26.09 -43.34 -6.15
C GLU A 156 -26.71 -42.53 -5.01
N GLU A 157 -27.01 -43.20 -3.88
CA GLU A 157 -27.54 -42.53 -2.69
C GLU A 157 -26.52 -41.55 -2.09
N LEU A 158 -25.24 -41.94 -2.05
CA LEU A 158 -24.16 -41.09 -1.57
C LEU A 158 -24.02 -39.87 -2.46
N ALA A 159 -23.93 -40.02 -3.78
CA ALA A 159 -23.85 -38.94 -4.74
C ALA A 159 -25.00 -37.92 -4.59
N SER A 160 -26.25 -38.46 -4.45
CA SER A 160 -27.44 -37.64 -4.26
C SER A 160 -27.41 -36.85 -2.94
N LYS A 161 -27.05 -37.52 -1.82
CA LYS A 161 -26.97 -36.86 -0.50
C LYS A 161 -25.90 -35.76 -0.47
N VAL A 162 -24.74 -36.01 -1.06
CA VAL A 162 -23.64 -35.03 -1.14
C VAL A 162 -24.08 -33.83 -1.96
N SER A 163 -24.67 -34.04 -3.15
CA SER A 163 -25.14 -32.94 -4.00
C SER A 163 -26.21 -32.10 -3.30
N LEU A 164 -27.19 -32.72 -2.64
CA LEU A 164 -28.22 -32.01 -1.87
C LEU A 164 -27.65 -31.21 -0.71
N SER A 165 -26.65 -31.75 -0.01
CA SER A 165 -25.98 -31.01 1.09
C SER A 165 -25.20 -29.82 0.60
N LEU A 166 -24.53 -29.94 -0.54
CA LEU A 166 -23.74 -28.82 -1.11
C LEU A 166 -24.62 -27.76 -1.79
N GLU A 167 -25.88 -28.10 -2.14
CA GLU A 167 -26.88 -27.10 -2.58
C GLU A 167 -27.41 -26.25 -1.47
N GLN A 168 -27.36 -26.70 -0.21
CA GLN A 168 -27.77 -25.89 0.95
C GLN A 168 -26.78 -24.77 1.18
N LYS A 169 -26.97 -23.66 0.48
CA LYS A 169 -26.24 -22.41 0.75
C LYS A 169 -26.79 -21.78 2.02
N THR A 170 -25.95 -21.64 3.02
CA THR A 170 -26.23 -20.72 4.12
C THR A 170 -26.07 -19.32 3.58
N ASP A 171 -27.15 -18.54 3.50
CA ASP A 171 -27.07 -17.11 3.22
C ASP A 171 -26.29 -16.43 4.34
N ILE A 172 -24.99 -16.31 4.15
CA ILE A 172 -24.17 -15.47 4.99
C ILE A 172 -24.40 -14.04 4.52
N THR A 173 -25.39 -13.38 5.06
CA THR A 173 -25.45 -11.92 5.03
C THR A 173 -24.27 -11.42 5.85
N VAL A 174 -23.17 -11.11 5.20
CA VAL A 174 -22.19 -10.22 5.77
C VAL A 174 -22.95 -8.90 5.95
N GLU A 175 -23.42 -8.63 7.16
CA GLU A 175 -23.86 -7.28 7.51
C GLU A 175 -22.67 -6.42 7.10
N LYS A 176 -22.84 -5.68 6.00
CA LYS A 176 -21.98 -4.56 5.70
C LYS A 176 -22.19 -3.63 6.88
N SER A 177 -21.42 -3.86 7.97
CA SER A 177 -21.33 -2.86 9.00
C SER A 177 -21.14 -1.58 8.23
N SER A 178 -21.92 -0.57 8.56
CA SER A 178 -21.86 0.77 7.99
C SER A 178 -20.53 1.48 8.32
N ILE A 179 -19.46 0.72 8.41
CA ILE A 179 -18.10 1.17 8.18
C ILE A 179 -18.15 1.58 6.72
N SER A 180 -18.39 2.89 6.57
CA SER A 180 -18.43 3.60 5.32
C SER A 180 -17.62 2.84 4.26
N ASN A 181 -18.31 2.35 3.22
CA ASN A 181 -17.75 1.70 2.02
C ASN A 181 -16.87 2.66 1.23
N ASP A 182 -16.14 3.48 1.93
CA ASP A 182 -15.45 4.59 1.42
C ASP A 182 -13.97 4.40 1.58
N SER A 183 -13.35 3.94 0.50
CA SER A 183 -11.92 4.00 0.29
C SER A 183 -11.08 3.25 1.33
N PHE A 184 -11.34 1.95 1.50
CA PHE A 184 -10.40 1.07 2.19
C PHE A 184 -9.00 1.31 1.61
N GLY A 185 -8.17 2.01 2.36
CA GLY A 185 -6.80 2.27 2.00
C GLY A 185 -6.49 3.54 1.18
N TYR A 186 -7.44 4.23 0.52
CA TYR A 186 -7.09 5.43 -0.25
C TYR A 186 -6.48 6.53 0.63
N GLY A 187 -7.07 6.79 1.80
CA GLY A 187 -6.53 7.73 2.78
C GLY A 187 -5.12 7.34 3.21
N LYS A 188 -4.91 6.08 3.60
CA LYS A 188 -3.62 5.51 3.95
C LYS A 188 -2.59 5.70 2.83
N PHE A 189 -2.92 5.26 1.60
CA PHE A 189 -2.02 5.40 0.46
C PHE A 189 -1.68 6.85 0.16
N PHE A 190 -2.69 7.73 0.13
CA PHE A 190 -2.50 9.14 -0.14
C PHE A 190 -1.58 9.81 0.88
N PHE A 191 -1.88 9.64 2.17
CA PHE A 191 -1.09 10.27 3.24
C PHE A 191 0.29 9.62 3.38
N ASN A 192 0.46 8.32 3.14
CA ASN A 192 1.78 7.70 3.10
C ASN A 192 2.61 8.27 1.95
N TYR A 193 2.03 8.38 0.75
CA TYR A 193 2.72 8.91 -0.43
C TYR A 193 3.05 10.41 -0.30
N LEU A 194 2.25 11.14 0.47
CA LEU A 194 2.48 12.55 0.79
C LEU A 194 3.84 12.78 1.44
N ALA A 195 4.37 11.83 2.21
CA ALA A 195 5.70 11.92 2.82
C ALA A 195 6.81 12.10 1.77
N TYR A 196 6.83 11.27 0.73
CA TYR A 196 7.79 11.40 -0.37
C TYR A 196 7.73 12.77 -1.02
N SER A 197 6.53 13.24 -1.33
CA SER A 197 6.31 14.49 -2.05
C SER A 197 6.68 15.70 -1.21
N LEU A 198 6.32 15.72 0.07
CA LEU A 198 6.70 16.79 1.00
C LEU A 198 8.24 16.91 1.10
N VAL A 199 8.93 15.80 1.34
CA VAL A 199 10.40 15.82 1.47
C VAL A 199 11.04 16.30 0.17
N SER A 200 10.61 15.80 -1.00
CA SER A 200 11.15 16.18 -2.30
C SER A 200 10.97 17.67 -2.60
N ILE A 201 9.74 18.16 -2.45
CA ILE A 201 9.40 19.58 -2.73
C ILE A 201 10.13 20.51 -1.75
N LEU A 202 10.14 20.16 -0.45
CA LEU A 202 10.73 21.01 0.57
C LEU A 202 12.26 21.04 0.48
N ILE A 203 12.94 19.90 0.24
CA ILE A 203 14.40 19.89 0.03
C ILE A 203 14.74 20.75 -1.18
N THR A 204 14.04 20.55 -2.30
CA THR A 204 14.31 21.31 -3.53
C THR A 204 14.07 22.81 -3.34
N GLY A 205 12.89 23.19 -2.84
CA GLY A 205 12.52 24.60 -2.68
C GLY A 205 13.38 25.34 -1.65
N THR A 206 13.59 24.72 -0.48
CA THR A 206 14.43 25.31 0.58
C THR A 206 15.87 25.47 0.12
N SER A 207 16.43 24.43 -0.52
CA SER A 207 17.82 24.47 -0.96
C SER A 207 18.05 25.49 -2.07
N ILE A 208 17.10 25.67 -3.00
CA ILE A 208 17.16 26.73 -4.02
C ILE A 208 17.24 28.10 -3.36
N VAL A 209 16.38 28.40 -2.39
CA VAL A 209 16.41 29.66 -1.64
C VAL A 209 17.76 29.83 -0.96
N MET A 210 18.25 28.80 -0.28
CA MET A 210 19.54 28.88 0.44
C MET A 210 20.73 29.08 -0.48
N ILE A 211 20.77 28.45 -1.67
CA ILE A 211 21.85 28.69 -2.66
C ILE A 211 21.83 30.11 -3.18
N VAL A 212 20.65 30.64 -3.50
CA VAL A 212 20.56 32.03 -3.99
C VAL A 212 21.05 33.02 -2.93
N TRP A 213 20.73 32.79 -1.65
CA TRP A 213 21.23 33.63 -0.56
C TRP A 213 22.73 33.45 -0.27
N LYS A 214 23.36 32.34 -0.72
CA LYS A 214 24.81 32.08 -0.65
C LYS A 214 25.59 32.77 -1.80
N ASN A 215 24.90 33.28 -2.84
CA ASN A 215 25.55 33.99 -3.94
C ASN A 215 26.31 35.18 -3.43
N GLN A 216 27.58 35.35 -3.84
CA GLN A 216 28.48 36.38 -3.33
C GLN A 216 27.94 37.81 -3.49
N GLU A 217 27.27 38.08 -4.62
CA GLU A 217 26.72 39.42 -4.86
C GLU A 217 25.60 39.77 -3.87
N LEU A 218 24.66 38.84 -3.65
CA LEU A 218 23.59 39.00 -2.69
C LEU A 218 24.13 39.05 -1.25
N TYR A 219 25.10 38.19 -0.95
CA TYR A 219 25.74 38.13 0.36
C TYR A 219 26.41 39.49 0.69
N ARG A 220 27.26 40.04 -0.22
CA ARG A 220 27.92 41.34 -0.05
C ARG A 220 26.92 42.49 0.14
N ARG A 221 25.86 42.55 -0.68
CA ARG A 221 24.79 43.56 -0.53
C ARG A 221 24.05 43.44 0.80
N THR A 222 23.92 42.24 1.33
CA THR A 222 23.23 41.99 2.60
C THR A 222 24.11 42.33 3.78
N GLU A 223 25.43 42.16 3.69
CA GLU A 223 26.39 42.50 4.73
C GLU A 223 26.53 44.00 4.96
N VAL A 224 26.48 44.81 3.88
CA VAL A 224 26.52 46.29 3.99
C VAL A 224 25.15 46.91 4.34
N SER A 225 24.10 46.07 4.46
CA SER A 225 22.78 46.56 4.85
C SER A 225 22.72 46.84 6.37
N PRO A 226 21.92 47.83 6.83
CA PRO A 226 21.77 48.12 8.25
C PRO A 226 20.97 47.05 9.03
N LEU A 227 20.63 45.95 8.39
CA LEU A 227 19.82 44.90 9.00
C LEU A 227 20.68 43.98 9.87
N LYS A 228 20.20 43.68 11.08
CA LYS A 228 20.82 42.66 11.95
C LYS A 228 20.76 41.30 11.29
N ARG A 229 21.82 40.48 11.34
CA ARG A 229 21.89 39.12 10.81
C ARG A 229 20.73 38.22 11.30
N GLY A 230 20.30 38.40 12.57
CA GLY A 230 19.13 37.70 13.12
C GLY A 230 17.83 38.02 12.35
N THR A 231 17.62 39.28 11.98
CA THR A 231 16.44 39.70 11.19
C THR A 231 16.44 39.08 9.78
N ILE A 232 17.64 38.98 9.18
CA ILE A 232 17.81 38.36 7.85
C ILE A 232 17.49 36.88 7.93
N ASN A 233 18.04 36.18 8.92
CA ASN A 233 17.78 34.72 9.10
C ASN A 233 16.32 34.45 9.44
N MET A 234 15.69 35.25 10.30
CA MET A 234 14.28 35.15 10.62
C MET A 234 13.40 35.38 9.38
N GLY A 235 13.74 36.35 8.53
CA GLY A 235 13.02 36.61 7.29
C GLY A 235 13.07 35.42 6.31
N LYS A 236 14.22 34.73 6.23
CA LYS A 236 14.36 33.48 5.45
C LYS A 236 13.52 32.36 6.04
N LEU A 237 13.63 32.12 7.35
CA LEU A 237 12.90 31.09 8.05
C LEU A 237 11.38 31.25 7.91
N LEU A 238 10.88 32.47 8.08
CA LEU A 238 9.44 32.73 7.90
C LEU A 238 8.96 32.45 6.47
N ALA A 239 9.80 32.82 5.46
CA ALA A 239 9.45 32.49 4.06
C ALA A 239 9.42 31.01 3.80
N LEU A 240 10.35 30.24 4.37
CA LEU A 240 10.40 28.79 4.24
C LEU A 240 9.28 28.09 5.03
N ALA A 241 8.95 28.59 6.22
CA ALA A 241 7.81 28.10 7.00
C ALA A 241 6.48 28.34 6.24
N LEU A 242 6.30 29.53 5.69
CA LEU A 242 5.12 29.81 4.86
C LEU A 242 5.08 28.89 3.62
N PHE A 243 6.20 28.69 2.94
CA PHE A 243 6.30 27.78 1.82
C PHE A 243 5.92 26.36 2.22
N THR A 244 6.39 25.86 3.36
CA THR A 244 6.06 24.53 3.90
C THR A 244 4.56 24.40 4.16
N VAL A 245 3.96 25.39 4.87
CA VAL A 245 2.53 25.36 5.17
C VAL A 245 1.69 25.42 3.88
N MET A 246 2.06 26.25 2.92
CA MET A 246 1.37 26.34 1.63
C MET A 246 1.48 25.04 0.84
N THR A 247 2.67 24.43 0.77
CA THR A 247 2.88 23.14 0.10
C THR A 247 2.05 22.05 0.76
N TRP A 248 2.11 21.93 2.08
CA TRP A 248 1.31 20.97 2.85
C TRP A 248 -0.20 21.19 2.61
N PHE A 249 -0.66 22.43 2.69
CA PHE A 249 -2.07 22.75 2.47
C PHE A 249 -2.55 22.38 1.06
N ILE A 250 -1.74 22.64 0.03
CA ILE A 250 -2.06 22.27 -1.36
C ILE A 250 -2.18 20.74 -1.48
N LEU A 251 -1.24 19.98 -0.88
CA LEU A 251 -1.26 18.53 -0.92
C LEU A 251 -2.46 17.95 -0.15
N VAL A 252 -2.79 18.49 1.02
CA VAL A 252 -3.98 18.08 1.79
C VAL A 252 -5.26 18.47 1.06
N ALA A 253 -5.33 19.68 0.47
CA ALA A 253 -6.48 20.09 -0.33
C ALA A 253 -6.70 19.15 -1.54
N ALA A 254 -5.63 18.66 -2.15
CA ALA A 254 -5.72 17.68 -3.23
C ALA A 254 -6.43 16.39 -2.80
N TYR A 255 -6.26 15.95 -1.55
CA TYR A 255 -7.01 14.81 -1.02
C TYR A 255 -8.53 14.99 -1.15
N PHE A 256 -9.05 16.13 -0.74
CA PHE A 256 -10.49 16.42 -0.80
C PHE A 256 -11.02 16.44 -2.24
N PHE A 257 -10.24 16.97 -3.19
CA PHE A 257 -10.62 16.96 -4.60
C PHE A 257 -10.59 15.58 -5.23
N LEU A 258 -9.62 14.74 -4.88
CA LEU A 258 -9.43 13.42 -5.47
C LEU A 258 -10.31 12.36 -4.81
N SER A 259 -10.52 12.44 -3.50
CA SER A 259 -11.37 11.49 -2.77
C SER A 259 -12.86 11.69 -3.06
N GLY A 260 -13.26 12.88 -3.51
CA GLY A 260 -14.68 13.24 -3.72
C GLY A 260 -15.47 13.33 -2.42
N LYS A 261 -14.82 13.22 -1.26
CA LYS A 261 -15.44 13.23 0.06
C LYS A 261 -15.08 14.51 0.79
N PHE A 262 -16.11 15.20 1.25
CA PHE A 262 -15.98 16.40 2.10
C PHE A 262 -16.35 16.12 3.56
N ALA A 263 -16.64 14.86 3.92
CA ALA A 263 -16.92 14.49 5.30
C ALA A 263 -15.63 14.49 6.12
N PHE A 264 -15.65 15.22 7.23
CA PHE A 264 -14.54 15.31 8.18
C PHE A 264 -14.81 14.30 9.30
N ASP A 265 -14.04 13.22 9.30
CA ASP A 265 -14.06 12.22 10.36
C ASP A 265 -12.81 12.32 11.26
N ILE A 266 -12.79 11.56 12.34
CA ILE A 266 -11.68 11.56 13.29
C ILE A 266 -10.40 11.03 12.67
N GLN A 267 -10.50 10.03 11.77
CA GLN A 267 -9.35 9.44 11.09
C GLN A 267 -8.68 10.47 10.18
N LEU A 268 -9.48 11.19 9.38
CA LEU A 268 -8.96 12.27 8.52
C LEU A 268 -8.30 13.37 9.36
N GLY A 269 -8.88 13.73 10.50
CA GLY A 269 -8.29 14.68 11.44
C GLY A 269 -6.92 14.22 11.93
N LEU A 270 -6.76 12.94 12.26
CA LEU A 270 -5.50 12.34 12.69
C LEU A 270 -4.47 12.29 11.55
N TYR A 271 -4.87 11.94 10.31
CA TYR A 271 -3.99 12.00 9.14
C TYR A 271 -3.46 13.41 8.88
N ILE A 272 -4.35 14.41 8.94
CA ILE A 272 -3.99 15.82 8.76
C ILE A 272 -3.02 16.27 9.85
N ALA A 273 -3.26 15.93 11.12
CA ALA A 273 -2.38 16.27 12.23
C ALA A 273 -0.99 15.61 12.08
N ASN A 274 -0.94 14.30 11.79
CA ASN A 274 0.30 13.56 11.59
C ASN A 274 1.11 14.14 10.41
N SER A 275 0.43 14.45 9.28
CA SER A 275 1.08 15.04 8.11
C SER A 275 1.61 16.46 8.35
N LEU A 276 0.96 17.25 9.20
CA LEU A 276 1.44 18.57 9.58
C LEU A 276 2.74 18.49 10.41
N VAL A 277 2.80 17.54 11.35
CA VAL A 277 4.02 17.27 12.13
C VAL A 277 5.14 16.78 11.22
N PHE A 278 4.82 15.93 10.26
CA PHE A 278 5.80 15.47 9.26
C PHE A 278 6.29 16.63 8.37
N ALA A 279 5.42 17.54 7.96
CA ALA A 279 5.80 18.75 7.22
C ALA A 279 6.77 19.64 8.03
N PHE A 280 6.55 19.78 9.34
CA PHE A 280 7.47 20.47 10.25
C PHE A 280 8.85 19.78 10.28
N MET A 281 8.89 18.48 10.44
CA MET A 281 10.14 17.70 10.38
C MET A 281 10.85 17.89 9.04
N ALA A 282 10.12 17.78 7.92
CA ALA A 282 10.65 17.93 6.57
C ALA A 282 11.20 19.35 6.30
N LEU A 283 10.61 20.39 6.89
CA LEU A 283 11.16 21.75 6.86
C LEU A 283 12.57 21.80 7.44
N TRP A 284 12.77 21.24 8.63
CA TRP A 284 14.08 21.31 9.30
C TRP A 284 15.12 20.41 8.65
N LEU A 285 14.73 19.23 8.15
CA LEU A 285 15.59 18.40 7.32
C LEU A 285 16.02 19.15 6.05
N SER A 286 15.07 19.79 5.37
CA SER A 286 15.34 20.56 4.15
C SER A 286 16.24 21.76 4.41
N PHE A 287 16.06 22.44 5.53
CA PHE A 287 16.90 23.54 5.95
C PHE A 287 18.34 23.08 6.25
N LEU A 288 18.49 21.92 6.93
CA LEU A 288 19.79 21.30 7.18
C LEU A 288 20.51 21.00 5.85
N ILE A 289 19.84 20.32 4.93
CA ILE A 289 20.40 19.98 3.62
C ILE A 289 20.77 21.23 2.82
N GLY A 290 19.89 22.23 2.81
CA GLY A 290 20.14 23.52 2.17
C GLY A 290 21.35 24.26 2.76
N THR A 291 21.67 24.10 4.06
CA THR A 291 22.90 24.66 4.65
C THR A 291 24.15 23.91 4.21
N LEU A 292 24.07 22.58 4.03
CA LEU A 292 25.21 21.73 3.69
C LEU A 292 25.60 21.84 2.22
N LEU A 293 24.64 21.89 1.31
CA LEU A 293 24.85 21.79 -0.13
C LEU A 293 25.18 23.16 -0.76
N LYS A 294 26.01 23.11 -1.82
CA LYS A 294 26.48 24.30 -2.55
C LYS A 294 26.11 24.32 -4.03
N SER A 295 25.66 23.19 -4.60
CA SER A 295 25.35 23.09 -6.02
C SER A 295 23.94 22.56 -6.28
N ARG A 296 23.33 22.92 -7.43
CA ARG A 296 22.01 22.47 -7.82
C ARG A 296 21.97 20.95 -8.06
N ASN A 297 23.03 20.38 -8.65
CA ASN A 297 23.10 18.93 -8.89
C ASN A 297 23.14 18.15 -7.57
N ALA A 298 23.91 18.65 -6.58
CA ALA A 298 23.95 18.03 -5.26
C ALA A 298 22.57 18.11 -4.54
N ILE A 299 21.79 19.17 -4.77
CA ILE A 299 20.42 19.27 -4.24
C ILE A 299 19.51 18.21 -4.84
N SER A 300 19.53 18.06 -6.18
CA SER A 300 18.70 17.05 -6.85
C SER A 300 19.06 15.64 -6.40
N ALA A 301 20.36 15.33 -6.29
CA ALA A 301 20.81 14.06 -5.77
C ALA A 301 20.36 13.82 -4.32
N ALA A 302 20.54 14.81 -3.43
CA ALA A 302 20.13 14.71 -2.04
C ALA A 302 18.60 14.62 -1.90
N SER A 303 17.85 15.38 -2.70
CA SER A 303 16.39 15.29 -2.72
C SER A 303 15.94 13.88 -3.07
N ASN A 304 16.49 13.28 -4.14
CA ASN A 304 16.14 11.93 -4.56
C ASN A 304 16.53 10.89 -3.49
N VAL A 305 17.74 10.92 -2.99
CA VAL A 305 18.22 9.94 -1.99
C VAL A 305 17.41 10.03 -0.70
N LEU A 306 17.17 11.25 -0.17
CA LEU A 306 16.51 11.45 1.12
C LEU A 306 14.99 11.34 1.04
N SER A 307 14.40 11.45 -0.15
CA SER A 307 12.97 11.20 -0.33
C SER A 307 12.67 9.77 -0.73
N LEU A 308 13.38 9.21 -1.75
CA LEU A 308 13.12 7.86 -2.23
C LEU A 308 13.63 6.78 -1.27
N GLY A 309 14.87 6.92 -0.76
CA GLY A 309 15.47 5.91 0.11
C GLY A 309 14.59 5.57 1.32
N PRO A 310 14.27 6.54 2.20
CA PRO A 310 13.36 6.29 3.30
C PRO A 310 11.97 5.81 2.85
N SER A 311 11.45 6.30 1.72
CA SER A 311 10.12 5.91 1.23
C SER A 311 10.04 4.43 0.85
N PHE A 312 11.10 3.86 0.26
CA PHE A 312 11.14 2.44 -0.07
C PHE A 312 11.20 1.54 1.17
N ILE A 313 12.03 1.90 2.15
CA ILE A 313 12.27 1.04 3.32
C ILE A 313 11.25 1.24 4.45
N SER A 314 10.47 2.32 4.42
CA SER A 314 9.57 2.70 5.53
C SER A 314 8.10 2.37 5.30
N GLY A 315 7.72 1.87 4.12
CA GLY A 315 6.33 1.51 3.88
C GLY A 315 5.52 2.51 3.06
N VAL A 316 6.17 3.50 2.41
CA VAL A 316 5.45 4.47 1.55
C VAL A 316 5.06 3.83 0.21
N PHE A 317 6.01 3.16 -0.46
CA PHE A 317 5.78 2.53 -1.77
C PHE A 317 5.48 1.03 -1.66
N VAL A 318 6.07 0.38 -0.68
CA VAL A 318 5.86 -1.04 -0.41
C VAL A 318 5.30 -1.17 1.00
N PRO A 319 4.13 -1.78 1.20
CA PRO A 319 3.54 -1.97 2.53
C PRO A 319 4.53 -2.56 3.54
N GLN A 320 4.50 -2.10 4.79
CA GLN A 320 5.44 -2.54 5.84
C GLN A 320 5.38 -4.06 6.08
N GLU A 321 4.20 -4.65 5.86
CA GLU A 321 3.93 -6.08 6.02
C GLU A 321 4.72 -6.96 5.03
N LEU A 322 5.08 -6.39 3.87
CA LEU A 322 5.87 -7.06 2.82
C LEU A 322 7.39 -6.84 2.97
N LEU A 323 7.81 -5.98 3.90
CA LEU A 323 9.20 -5.67 4.14
C LEU A 323 9.81 -6.63 5.18
N GLY A 324 11.01 -7.13 4.90
CA GLY A 324 11.73 -8.00 5.83
C GLY A 324 12.13 -7.24 7.12
N GLN A 325 12.20 -7.97 8.24
CA GLN A 325 12.50 -7.41 9.57
C GLN A 325 13.81 -6.63 9.63
N ASN A 326 14.84 -7.05 8.88
CA ASN A 326 16.12 -6.34 8.80
C ASN A 326 15.96 -4.95 8.15
N VAL A 327 15.13 -4.84 7.10
CA VAL A 327 14.83 -3.57 6.43
C VAL A 327 14.07 -2.64 7.36
N LEU A 328 13.04 -3.15 8.05
CA LEU A 328 12.27 -2.39 9.01
C LEU A 328 13.11 -1.90 10.18
N SER A 329 14.10 -2.69 10.63
CA SER A 329 15.02 -2.29 11.69
C SER A 329 15.87 -1.07 11.30
N ILE A 330 16.31 -1.00 10.04
CA ILE A 330 17.01 0.17 9.48
C ILE A 330 16.04 1.34 9.31
N ALA A 331 14.82 1.07 8.83
CA ALA A 331 13.81 2.09 8.61
C ALA A 331 13.44 2.86 9.87
N LYS A 332 13.48 2.24 11.06
CA LYS A 332 13.21 2.88 12.37
C LYS A 332 14.13 4.07 12.66
N PHE A 333 15.29 4.16 12.03
CA PHE A 333 16.17 5.32 12.13
C PHE A 333 15.74 6.49 11.23
N THR A 334 14.67 6.32 10.46
CA THR A 334 14.11 7.37 9.61
C THR A 334 12.79 7.90 10.18
N PRO A 335 12.51 9.21 10.07
CA PRO A 335 11.23 9.76 10.52
C PRO A 335 10.04 9.25 9.69
N THR A 336 10.28 8.86 8.45
CA THR A 336 9.26 8.34 7.53
C THR A 336 8.64 7.03 8.04
N TYR A 337 9.44 6.15 8.67
CA TYR A 337 8.94 4.92 9.27
C TYR A 337 7.83 5.18 10.31
N TRP A 338 8.10 6.07 11.25
CA TRP A 338 7.17 6.40 12.34
C TRP A 338 5.92 7.10 11.83
N TYR A 339 6.09 7.96 10.82
CA TYR A 339 4.97 8.60 10.14
C TYR A 339 4.05 7.59 9.47
N VAL A 340 4.59 6.65 8.70
CA VAL A 340 3.83 5.59 8.02
C VAL A 340 3.20 4.63 9.03
N THR A 341 3.92 4.27 10.10
CA THR A 341 3.37 3.43 11.17
C THR A 341 2.16 4.10 11.83
N ALA A 342 2.22 5.41 12.11
CA ALA A 342 1.08 6.16 12.62
C ALA A 342 -0.11 6.13 11.63
N ASN A 343 0.14 6.33 10.34
CA ASN A 343 -0.90 6.27 9.31
C ASN A 343 -1.52 4.88 9.19
N ASN A 344 -0.73 3.81 9.27
CA ASN A 344 -1.23 2.44 9.26
C ASN A 344 -2.14 2.16 10.47
N MET A 345 -1.80 2.71 11.65
CA MET A 345 -2.63 2.60 12.84
C MET A 345 -3.94 3.39 12.72
N ILE A 346 -3.91 4.57 12.09
CA ILE A 346 -5.10 5.37 11.81
C ILE A 346 -6.04 4.61 10.88
N ASP A 347 -5.51 3.99 9.83
CA ASP A 347 -6.28 3.18 8.88
C ASP A 347 -6.93 1.96 9.54
N ALA A 348 -6.19 1.26 10.38
CA ALA A 348 -6.66 0.07 11.08
C ALA A 348 -7.66 0.36 12.22
N MET A 349 -7.88 1.63 12.57
CA MET A 349 -8.74 2.03 13.68
C MET A 349 -10.21 1.86 13.33
N LYS A 350 -10.86 0.81 13.86
CA LYS A 350 -12.30 0.55 13.69
C LYS A 350 -13.15 1.36 14.67
N GLU A 351 -12.67 1.51 15.89
CA GLU A 351 -13.33 2.26 16.97
C GLU A 351 -12.35 3.24 17.60
N THR A 352 -12.89 4.36 18.09
CA THR A 352 -12.09 5.37 18.77
C THR A 352 -11.69 4.87 20.16
N ASN A 353 -10.58 4.14 20.25
CA ASN A 353 -10.00 3.69 21.52
C ASN A 353 -8.89 4.63 21.97
N SER A 354 -8.91 5.04 23.23
CA SER A 354 -7.91 5.94 23.83
C SER A 354 -6.49 5.35 23.75
N GLU A 355 -6.33 4.03 23.84
CA GLU A 355 -5.03 3.37 23.74
C GLU A 355 -4.43 3.50 22.35
N THR A 356 -5.21 3.22 21.30
CA THR A 356 -4.78 3.36 19.91
C THR A 356 -4.41 4.81 19.57
N ILE A 357 -5.22 5.77 20.03
CA ILE A 357 -4.93 7.19 19.85
C ILE A 357 -3.60 7.56 20.52
N MET A 358 -3.34 7.07 21.74
CA MET A 358 -2.08 7.33 22.45
C MET A 358 -0.87 6.77 21.69
N GLN A 359 -0.99 5.59 21.11
CA GLN A 359 0.06 4.98 20.29
C GLN A 359 0.32 5.80 19.00
N ILE A 360 -0.74 6.29 18.34
CA ILE A 360 -0.62 7.17 17.17
C ILE A 360 0.13 8.45 17.55
N PHE A 361 -0.25 9.09 18.67
CA PHE A 361 0.44 10.27 19.16
C PHE A 361 1.89 10.00 19.56
N SER A 362 2.20 8.84 20.13
CA SER A 362 3.56 8.43 20.45
C SER A 362 4.43 8.37 19.17
N ASN A 363 3.96 7.71 18.12
CA ASN A 363 4.67 7.65 16.85
C ASN A 363 4.85 9.04 16.22
N THR A 364 3.80 9.86 16.25
CA THR A 364 3.85 11.24 15.76
C THR A 364 4.85 12.10 16.57
N ALA A 365 4.94 11.88 17.89
CA ALA A 365 5.92 12.55 18.76
C ALA A 365 7.37 12.17 18.40
N VAL A 366 7.63 10.94 17.99
CA VAL A 366 8.95 10.54 17.47
C VAL A 366 9.29 11.33 16.20
N VAL A 367 8.33 11.50 15.27
CA VAL A 367 8.52 12.32 14.06
C VAL A 367 8.86 13.78 14.44
N PHE A 368 8.13 14.34 15.41
CA PHE A 368 8.43 15.68 15.93
C PHE A 368 9.83 15.77 16.52
N GLY A 369 10.26 14.76 17.28
CA GLY A 369 11.61 14.64 17.85
C GLY A 369 12.71 14.69 16.78
N PHE A 370 12.53 13.99 15.65
CA PHE A 370 13.42 14.10 14.49
C PHE A 370 13.46 15.53 13.94
N GLY A 371 12.32 16.22 13.87
CA GLY A 371 12.27 17.62 13.46
C GLY A 371 13.09 18.54 14.36
N VAL A 372 12.95 18.40 15.68
CA VAL A 372 13.74 19.14 16.67
C VAL A 372 15.23 18.80 16.56
N PHE A 373 15.58 17.54 16.36
CA PHE A 373 16.97 17.10 16.15
C PHE A 373 17.60 17.78 14.92
N PHE A 374 16.93 17.79 13.77
CA PHE A 374 17.41 18.47 12.57
C PHE A 374 17.50 19.98 12.76
N LEU A 375 16.58 20.59 13.50
CA LEU A 375 16.62 22.00 13.87
C LEU A 375 17.89 22.31 14.65
N ILE A 376 18.19 21.56 15.70
CA ILE A 376 19.38 21.78 16.55
C ILE A 376 20.66 21.66 15.71
N ILE A 377 20.79 20.59 14.92
CA ILE A 377 21.95 20.39 14.05
C ILE A 377 22.10 21.55 13.06
N SER A 378 21.00 22.01 12.46
CA SER A 378 21.01 23.14 11.52
C SER A 378 21.54 24.41 12.15
N PHE A 379 21.18 24.71 13.40
CA PHE A 379 21.68 25.89 14.12
C PHE A 379 23.15 25.74 14.50
N VAL A 380 23.57 24.57 14.95
CA VAL A 380 24.97 24.28 15.32
C VAL A 380 25.91 24.45 14.11
N LEU A 381 25.54 23.84 12.99
CA LEU A 381 26.31 23.90 11.74
C LEU A 381 26.28 25.30 11.13
N GLY A 382 25.16 26.01 11.22
CA GLY A 382 25.02 27.39 10.77
C GLY A 382 25.93 28.34 11.51
N ARG A 383 26.13 28.17 12.82
CA ARG A 383 27.07 28.97 13.62
C ARG A 383 28.54 28.73 13.24
N ARG A 384 28.94 27.44 13.08
CA ARG A 384 30.34 27.08 12.76
C ARG A 384 30.82 27.64 11.42
N ARG A 385 29.95 27.69 10.40
CA ARG A 385 30.30 28.25 9.07
C ARG A 385 30.37 29.76 8.98
N GLN A 386 30.03 30.49 10.03
CA GLN A 386 30.19 31.93 10.09
C GLN A 386 31.60 32.33 10.54
N PHE A 387 32.42 31.39 11.01
CA PHE A 387 33.79 31.63 11.48
C PHE A 387 34.87 31.10 10.54
N THR A 388 34.47 30.47 9.42
CA THR A 388 35.35 30.07 8.31
C THR A 388 34.95 30.78 7.02
#